data_c7fb9213cce5cd737322ad552f79d89d
#
_entry.id   c7fb9213cce5cd737322ad552f79d89d
#
_cell.length_a   1.000
_cell.length_b   1.000
_cell.length_c   1.000
_cell.angle_alpha   90.00
_cell.angle_beta   90.00
_cell.angle_gamma   90.00
#
_symmetry.space_group_name_H-M   'P 1'
#
loop_
_entity.id
_entity.type
_entity.pdbx_description
1 polymer ?
#
loop_
_entity_poly.entity_id
_entity_poly.type
_entity_poly.pdbx_seq_one_letter_code
_entity_poly.pdbx_strand_id
1 'polypeptide(L)'
;MKGTLFIVATPIGNLDDITFRAVETLNSIDIVLAEDTRHSKKLLKHLNIEKPIRAFHEHNEREKTKASINELHSGKSIALISDAGTPLISDPGFSLVAQAKKEGLRVVPIPGASALIAALSASGLASDSFTFLGFLPSKKTSSCLLYTSDAADE
;
A
#
# COMPACT_ATOMS: atom_id res chain seq x y z
N MET A 1 3.77 -23.67 10.86
CA MET A 1 3.53 -22.32 11.43
C MET A 1 2.68 -21.54 10.42
N LYS A 2 1.80 -20.64 10.87
CA LYS A 2 1.06 -19.75 9.94
C LYS A 2 2.03 -18.75 9.30
N GLY A 3 1.78 -18.37 8.02
CA GLY A 3 2.54 -17.34 7.33
C GLY A 3 2.24 -15.93 7.85
N THR A 4 2.94 -14.94 7.30
CA THR A 4 2.81 -13.53 7.68
C THR A 4 2.41 -12.69 6.46
N LEU A 5 1.46 -11.79 6.63
CA LEU A 5 1.12 -10.75 5.67
C LEU A 5 1.95 -9.50 5.96
N PHE A 6 2.78 -9.10 5.01
CA PHE A 6 3.55 -7.87 5.09
C PHE A 6 2.89 -6.79 4.22
N ILE A 7 2.70 -5.59 4.78
CA ILE A 7 2.24 -4.41 4.06
C ILE A 7 3.47 -3.55 3.78
N VAL A 8 3.96 -3.56 2.54
CA VAL A 8 5.27 -3.00 2.22
C VAL A 8 5.11 -1.72 1.43
N ALA A 9 5.59 -0.61 1.98
CA ALA A 9 5.64 0.66 1.27
C ALA A 9 6.69 0.62 0.15
N THR A 10 6.33 1.19 -1.01
CA THR A 10 7.17 1.28 -2.21
C THR A 10 7.55 2.73 -2.50
N PRO A 11 8.57 2.99 -3.32
CA PRO A 11 8.98 4.35 -3.69
C PRO A 11 7.87 5.16 -4.36
N ILE A 12 7.87 6.48 -4.16
CA ILE A 12 6.89 7.43 -4.70
C ILE A 12 7.40 8.27 -5.88
N GLY A 13 8.52 7.87 -6.49
CA GLY A 13 9.12 8.58 -7.63
C GLY A 13 10.62 8.33 -7.77
N ASN A 14 11.34 8.13 -6.67
CA ASN A 14 12.74 7.76 -6.67
C ASN A 14 12.91 6.33 -6.13
N LEU A 15 13.47 5.42 -6.92
CA LEU A 15 13.64 4.01 -6.53
C LEU A 15 14.54 3.82 -5.31
N ASP A 16 15.43 4.76 -5.02
CA ASP A 16 16.34 4.72 -3.86
C ASP A 16 15.62 4.98 -2.53
N ASP A 17 14.36 5.46 -2.56
CA ASP A 17 13.55 5.66 -1.34
C ASP A 17 12.98 4.35 -0.77
N ILE A 18 13.34 3.21 -1.32
CA ILE A 18 12.98 1.91 -0.72
C ILE A 18 13.84 1.64 0.51
N THR A 19 13.21 1.17 1.59
CA THR A 19 13.95 0.86 2.81
C THR A 19 14.69 -0.48 2.73
N PHE A 20 15.83 -0.61 3.39
CA PHE A 20 16.56 -1.89 3.50
C PHE A 20 15.64 -3.02 4.01
N ARG A 21 14.81 -2.73 5.01
CA ARG A 21 13.86 -3.72 5.57
C ARG A 21 12.79 -4.13 4.55
N ALA A 22 12.36 -3.25 3.67
CA ALA A 22 11.46 -3.59 2.58
C ALA A 22 12.13 -4.56 1.59
N VAL A 23 13.37 -4.30 1.21
CA VAL A 23 14.15 -5.19 0.32
C VAL A 23 14.35 -6.56 0.96
N GLU A 24 14.77 -6.63 2.22
CA GLU A 24 14.93 -7.89 2.97
C GLU A 24 13.62 -8.66 3.06
N THR A 25 12.51 -7.96 3.36
CA THR A 25 11.18 -8.56 3.44
C THR A 25 10.77 -9.15 2.09
N LEU A 26 10.90 -8.38 0.99
CA LEU A 26 10.55 -8.82 -0.36
C LEU A 26 11.40 -10.03 -0.82
N ASN A 27 12.64 -10.13 -0.34
CA ASN A 27 13.48 -11.31 -0.59
C ASN A 27 13.03 -12.54 0.23
N SER A 28 12.44 -12.36 1.38
CA SER A 28 12.10 -13.46 2.32
C SER A 28 10.72 -14.06 2.10
N ILE A 29 9.79 -13.34 1.44
CA ILE A 29 8.40 -13.80 1.26
C ILE A 29 8.25 -14.78 0.08
N ASP A 30 7.11 -15.45 0.02
CA ASP A 30 6.81 -16.41 -1.05
C ASP A 30 6.09 -15.78 -2.24
N ILE A 31 5.25 -14.77 -2.00
CA ILE A 31 4.36 -14.18 -3.02
C ILE A 31 4.26 -12.67 -2.80
N VAL A 32 4.28 -11.93 -3.91
CA VAL A 32 3.95 -10.50 -3.95
C VAL A 32 2.55 -10.32 -4.53
N LEU A 33 1.70 -9.58 -3.83
CA LEU A 33 0.44 -9.05 -4.33
C LEU A 33 0.64 -7.60 -4.73
N ALA A 34 0.24 -7.22 -5.92
CA ALA A 34 0.45 -5.89 -6.47
C ALA A 34 -0.75 -5.41 -7.29
N GLU A 35 -1.04 -4.11 -7.26
CA GLU A 35 -2.12 -3.52 -8.03
C GLU A 35 -1.85 -3.63 -9.53
N ASP A 36 -0.77 -3.03 -10.03
CA ASP A 36 -0.25 -3.27 -11.38
C ASP A 36 1.03 -4.12 -11.33
N THR A 37 0.88 -5.37 -11.78
CA THR A 37 2.02 -6.32 -11.81
C THR A 37 3.14 -5.89 -12.76
N ARG A 38 2.86 -5.06 -13.79
CA ARG A 38 3.87 -4.56 -14.73
C ARG A 38 4.73 -3.50 -14.09
N HIS A 39 4.12 -2.60 -13.31
CA HIS A 39 4.82 -1.58 -12.53
C HIS A 39 5.71 -2.24 -11.46
N SER A 40 5.13 -3.12 -10.68
CA SER A 40 5.82 -3.84 -9.61
C SER A 40 6.97 -4.71 -10.12
N LYS A 41 6.86 -5.33 -11.29
CA LYS A 41 7.97 -6.07 -11.93
C LYS A 41 9.19 -5.19 -12.21
N LYS A 42 8.99 -3.90 -12.56
CA LYS A 42 10.12 -2.97 -12.79
C LYS A 42 10.87 -2.72 -11.48
N LEU A 43 10.13 -2.48 -10.39
CA LEU A 43 10.73 -2.30 -9.06
C LEU A 43 11.49 -3.56 -8.62
N LEU A 44 10.86 -4.74 -8.67
CA LEU A 44 11.54 -5.98 -8.25
C LEU A 44 12.77 -6.29 -9.12
N LYS A 45 12.71 -6.03 -10.43
CA LYS A 45 13.85 -6.16 -11.32
C LYS A 45 15.00 -5.21 -10.94
N HIS A 46 14.69 -3.95 -10.60
CA HIS A 46 15.68 -2.98 -10.13
C HIS A 46 16.39 -3.44 -8.84
N LEU A 47 15.63 -4.11 -7.95
CA LEU A 47 16.14 -4.66 -6.69
C LEU A 47 16.78 -6.03 -6.84
N ASN A 48 16.86 -6.61 -8.05
CA ASN A 48 17.31 -7.98 -8.31
C ASN A 48 16.52 -9.04 -7.49
N ILE A 49 15.21 -8.85 -7.34
CA ILE A 49 14.32 -9.74 -6.60
C ILE A 49 13.45 -10.53 -7.59
N GLU A 50 13.54 -11.86 -7.53
CA GLU A 50 12.72 -12.77 -8.32
C GLU A 50 11.68 -13.46 -7.43
N LYS A 51 10.44 -12.98 -7.46
CA LYS A 51 9.32 -13.52 -6.71
C LYS A 51 8.07 -13.62 -7.58
N PRO A 52 7.21 -14.62 -7.34
CA PRO A 52 5.90 -14.68 -7.97
C PRO A 52 5.10 -13.42 -7.64
N ILE A 53 4.61 -12.71 -8.68
CA ILE A 53 3.75 -11.53 -8.53
C ILE A 53 2.36 -11.90 -9.01
N ARG A 54 1.34 -11.51 -8.25
CA ARG A 54 -0.07 -11.69 -8.61
C ARG A 54 -0.81 -10.36 -8.53
N ALA A 55 -1.72 -10.15 -9.46
CA ALA A 55 -2.57 -8.97 -9.48
C ALA A 55 -3.56 -8.99 -8.31
N PHE A 56 -3.63 -7.86 -7.59
CA PHE A 56 -4.54 -7.63 -6.48
C PHE A 56 -5.05 -6.19 -6.56
N HIS A 57 -6.24 -6.00 -7.10
CA HIS A 57 -6.87 -4.71 -7.35
C HIS A 57 -8.36 -4.76 -6.97
N GLU A 58 -9.04 -3.64 -6.88
CA GLU A 58 -10.43 -3.52 -6.43
C GLU A 58 -11.37 -4.55 -7.07
N HIS A 59 -11.24 -4.79 -8.37
CA HIS A 59 -12.14 -5.71 -9.11
C HIS A 59 -11.95 -7.19 -8.75
N ASN A 60 -10.78 -7.61 -8.24
CA ASN A 60 -10.51 -9.00 -7.87
C ASN A 60 -10.24 -9.20 -6.38
N GLU A 61 -10.26 -8.14 -5.58
CA GLU A 61 -9.87 -8.15 -4.16
C GLU A 61 -10.61 -9.24 -3.37
N ARG A 62 -11.92 -9.38 -3.55
CA ARG A 62 -12.72 -10.36 -2.80
C ARG A 62 -12.29 -11.80 -3.06
N GLU A 63 -12.06 -12.17 -4.31
CA GLU A 63 -11.62 -13.51 -4.69
C GLU A 63 -10.19 -13.77 -4.22
N LYS A 64 -9.31 -12.82 -4.48
CA LYS A 64 -7.89 -12.93 -4.14
C LYS A 64 -7.64 -12.90 -2.63
N THR A 65 -8.45 -12.18 -1.86
CA THR A 65 -8.41 -12.21 -0.39
C THR A 65 -8.58 -13.63 0.12
N LYS A 66 -9.62 -14.35 -0.31
CA LYS A 66 -9.87 -15.74 0.13
C LYS A 66 -8.69 -16.66 -0.20
N ALA A 67 -8.15 -16.57 -1.42
CA ALA A 67 -7.00 -17.38 -1.84
C ALA A 67 -5.74 -17.06 -1.00
N SER A 68 -5.47 -15.78 -0.77
CA SER A 68 -4.31 -15.33 0.02
C SER A 68 -4.40 -15.74 1.50
N ILE A 69 -5.58 -15.68 2.09
CA ILE A 69 -5.82 -16.16 3.46
C ILE A 69 -5.52 -17.65 3.59
N ASN A 70 -5.96 -18.47 2.62
CA ASN A 70 -5.65 -19.91 2.62
C ASN A 70 -4.14 -20.16 2.52
N GLU A 71 -3.42 -19.39 1.71
CA GLU A 71 -1.96 -19.49 1.57
C GLU A 71 -1.24 -19.09 2.86
N LEU A 72 -1.69 -18.03 3.54
CA LEU A 72 -1.17 -17.63 4.84
C LEU A 72 -1.40 -18.73 5.89
N HIS A 73 -2.57 -19.38 5.90
CA HIS A 73 -2.81 -20.54 6.77
C HIS A 73 -1.91 -21.73 6.45
N SER A 74 -1.54 -21.93 5.19
CA SER A 74 -0.62 -22.99 4.77
C SER A 74 0.85 -22.71 5.14
N GLY A 75 1.14 -21.53 5.69
CA GLY A 75 2.48 -21.14 6.13
C GLY A 75 3.24 -20.23 5.15
N LYS A 76 2.68 -19.92 3.98
CA LYS A 76 3.30 -18.98 3.03
C LYS A 76 3.22 -17.55 3.55
N SER A 77 4.30 -16.80 3.39
CA SER A 77 4.35 -15.37 3.68
C SER A 77 4.11 -14.56 2.41
N ILE A 78 3.32 -13.50 2.55
CA ILE A 78 2.84 -12.69 1.42
C ILE A 78 3.18 -11.22 1.69
N ALA A 79 3.68 -10.51 0.69
CA ALA A 79 3.78 -9.05 0.70
C ALA A 79 2.68 -8.44 -0.17
N LEU A 80 1.95 -7.46 0.38
CA LEU A 80 1.09 -6.56 -0.38
C LEU A 80 1.87 -5.27 -0.62
N ILE A 81 1.98 -4.86 -1.89
CA ILE A 81 2.58 -3.61 -2.32
C ILE A 81 1.60 -2.82 -3.18
N SER A 82 1.70 -1.50 -3.16
CA SER A 82 1.01 -0.59 -4.08
C SER A 82 1.93 -0.16 -5.22
N ASP A 83 1.39 0.56 -6.20
CA ASP A 83 2.18 1.11 -7.29
C ASP A 83 3.15 2.20 -6.82
N ALA A 84 2.75 2.97 -5.80
CA ALA A 84 3.60 3.98 -5.17
C ALA A 84 3.15 4.26 -3.72
N GLY A 85 4.09 4.29 -2.78
CA GLY A 85 3.83 4.65 -1.38
C GLY A 85 3.32 3.49 -0.52
N THR A 86 2.52 3.82 0.48
CA THR A 86 2.03 2.88 1.49
C THR A 86 0.70 2.27 1.06
N PRO A 87 0.60 0.93 0.92
CA PRO A 87 -0.65 0.26 0.55
C PRO A 87 -1.81 0.57 1.51
N LEU A 88 -3.04 0.40 1.07
CA LEU A 88 -4.32 0.67 1.75
C LEU A 88 -4.68 2.17 1.89
N ILE A 89 -3.78 3.07 1.67
CA ILE A 89 -4.07 4.51 1.74
C ILE A 89 -4.52 4.97 0.34
N SER A 90 -5.82 4.94 0.10
CA SER A 90 -6.48 5.08 -1.21
C SER A 90 -6.12 3.99 -2.23
N ASP A 91 -5.71 2.83 -1.75
CA ASP A 91 -5.29 1.65 -2.52
C ASP A 91 -6.05 0.40 -2.06
N PRO A 92 -6.12 -0.67 -2.86
CA PRO A 92 -6.76 -1.92 -2.46
C PRO A 92 -6.01 -2.61 -1.31
N GLY A 93 -6.70 -3.50 -0.58
CA GLY A 93 -6.08 -4.32 0.48
C GLY A 93 -6.80 -4.32 1.82
N PHE A 94 -7.76 -3.42 2.02
CA PHE A 94 -8.51 -3.35 3.27
C PHE A 94 -9.16 -4.69 3.64
N SER A 95 -9.85 -5.34 2.70
CA SER A 95 -10.52 -6.62 2.94
C SER A 95 -9.54 -7.72 3.33
N LEU A 96 -8.35 -7.76 2.70
CA LEU A 96 -7.31 -8.73 3.01
C LEU A 96 -6.76 -8.55 4.43
N VAL A 97 -6.43 -7.32 4.80
CA VAL A 97 -5.92 -7.00 6.14
C VAL A 97 -6.97 -7.26 7.21
N ALA A 98 -8.22 -6.84 6.98
CA ALA A 98 -9.33 -7.07 7.90
C ALA A 98 -9.58 -8.57 8.13
N GLN A 99 -9.60 -9.37 7.06
CA GLN A 99 -9.80 -10.81 7.15
C GLN A 99 -8.60 -11.50 7.83
N ALA A 100 -7.38 -11.13 7.49
CA ALA A 100 -6.18 -11.68 8.12
C ALA A 100 -6.18 -11.43 9.65
N LYS A 101 -6.53 -10.22 10.07
CA LYS A 101 -6.68 -9.87 11.49
C LYS A 101 -7.79 -10.67 12.16
N LYS A 102 -8.96 -10.81 11.53
CA LYS A 102 -10.09 -11.59 12.04
C LYS A 102 -9.72 -13.05 12.28
N GLU A 103 -8.86 -13.63 11.45
CA GLU A 103 -8.43 -15.03 11.54
C GLU A 103 -7.15 -15.22 12.40
N GLY A 104 -6.70 -14.19 13.10
CA GLY A 104 -5.54 -14.24 13.96
C GLY A 104 -4.23 -14.51 13.21
N LEU A 105 -4.16 -14.07 11.93
CA LEU A 105 -2.94 -14.09 11.14
C LEU A 105 -2.07 -12.88 11.47
N ARG A 106 -0.76 -13.06 11.39
CA ARG A 106 0.18 -11.98 11.64
C ARG A 106 0.19 -11.01 10.46
N VAL A 107 -0.07 -9.73 10.73
CA VAL A 107 0.05 -8.63 9.78
C VAL A 107 1.12 -7.66 10.27
N VAL A 108 2.12 -7.41 9.41
CA VAL A 108 3.30 -6.60 9.77
C VAL A 108 3.44 -5.44 8.76
N PRO A 109 3.34 -4.19 9.21
CA PRO A 109 3.66 -3.05 8.36
C PRO A 109 5.19 -2.91 8.21
N ILE A 110 5.62 -2.64 6.99
CA ILE A 110 6.99 -2.26 6.65
C ILE A 110 6.95 -0.78 6.24
N PRO A 111 7.28 0.14 7.15
CA PRO A 111 7.23 1.57 6.89
C PRO A 111 8.14 1.97 5.73
N GLY A 112 7.74 3.02 5.03
CA GLY A 112 8.52 3.60 3.93
C GLY A 112 7.89 4.87 3.40
N ALA A 113 8.06 5.13 2.11
CA ALA A 113 7.61 6.35 1.46
C ALA A 113 6.09 6.53 1.54
N SER A 114 5.69 7.77 1.76
CA SER A 114 4.30 8.23 1.74
C SER A 114 4.24 9.63 1.15
N ALA A 115 3.55 9.80 0.02
CA ALA A 115 3.44 11.09 -0.65
C ALA A 115 2.76 12.15 0.24
N LEU A 116 1.74 11.74 1.00
CA LEU A 116 1.04 12.59 1.96
C LEU A 116 2.00 13.17 3.00
N ILE A 117 2.76 12.32 3.67
CA ILE A 117 3.70 12.74 4.72
C ILE A 117 4.87 13.52 4.14
N ALA A 118 5.42 13.11 2.99
CA ALA A 118 6.49 13.84 2.32
C ALA A 118 6.06 15.26 1.93
N ALA A 119 4.86 15.41 1.35
CA ALA A 119 4.33 16.71 0.98
C ALA A 119 4.09 17.61 2.23
N LEU A 120 3.46 17.08 3.28
CA LEU A 120 3.18 17.82 4.49
C LEU A 120 4.47 18.28 5.17
N SER A 121 5.47 17.41 5.30
CA SER A 121 6.76 17.74 5.94
C SER A 121 7.56 18.83 5.22
N ALA A 122 7.33 19.01 3.90
CA ALA A 122 8.01 20.00 3.08
C ALA A 122 7.17 21.25 2.80
N SER A 123 5.91 21.30 3.24
CA SER A 123 4.96 22.37 2.90
C SER A 123 5.18 23.68 3.64
N GLY A 124 5.81 23.63 4.81
CA GLY A 124 5.91 24.79 5.73
C GLY A 124 4.59 25.11 6.46
N LEU A 125 3.57 24.28 6.32
CA LEU A 125 2.31 24.40 7.07
C LEU A 125 2.42 23.76 8.45
N ALA A 126 1.56 24.18 9.39
CA ALA A 126 1.43 23.52 10.68
C ALA A 126 0.99 22.06 10.48
N SER A 127 1.65 21.13 11.14
CA SER A 127 1.47 19.68 10.90
C SER A 127 1.09 18.89 12.15
N ASP A 128 0.81 19.55 13.24
CA ASP A 128 0.31 18.97 14.49
C ASP A 128 -1.08 18.33 14.38
N SER A 129 -1.86 18.80 13.38
CA SER A 129 -3.15 18.22 13.03
C SER A 129 -3.41 18.37 11.53
N PHE A 130 -3.87 17.31 10.86
CA PHE A 130 -4.26 17.35 9.45
C PHE A 130 -5.30 16.26 9.15
N THR A 131 -6.07 16.46 8.09
CA THR A 131 -7.08 15.48 7.63
C THR A 131 -6.79 15.09 6.19
N PHE A 132 -6.69 13.78 5.93
CA PHE A 132 -6.58 13.23 4.59
C PHE A 132 -7.96 12.84 4.05
N LEU A 133 -8.44 13.57 3.06
CA LEU A 133 -9.75 13.36 2.43
C LEU A 133 -9.71 12.42 1.21
N GLY A 134 -8.56 11.85 0.91
CA GLY A 134 -8.34 11.06 -0.31
C GLY A 134 -7.97 11.93 -1.51
N PHE A 135 -8.17 11.39 -2.71
CA PHE A 135 -7.91 12.12 -3.95
C PHE A 135 -9.01 13.15 -4.23
N LEU A 136 -8.60 14.31 -4.72
CA LEU A 136 -9.55 15.33 -5.15
C LEU A 136 -10.43 14.79 -6.30
N PRO A 137 -11.73 15.13 -6.32
CA PRO A 137 -12.61 14.75 -7.40
C PRO A 137 -12.09 15.29 -8.75
N SER A 138 -12.11 14.46 -9.79
CA SER A 138 -11.67 14.85 -11.15
C SER A 138 -12.57 15.90 -11.82
N LYS A 139 -13.82 16.08 -11.36
CA LYS A 139 -14.75 17.07 -11.87
C LYS A 139 -14.50 18.42 -11.20
N LYS A 140 -14.22 19.45 -11.98
CA LYS A 140 -13.96 20.84 -11.50
C LYS A 140 -15.00 21.38 -10.52
N THR A 141 -16.28 21.08 -10.73
CA THR A 141 -17.40 21.53 -9.84
C THR A 141 -17.29 20.92 -8.43
N SER A 142 -16.92 19.67 -8.31
CA SER A 142 -16.78 19.00 -6.99
C SER A 142 -15.51 19.42 -6.26
N SER A 143 -14.42 19.71 -6.99
CA SER A 143 -13.18 20.26 -6.39
C SER A 143 -13.42 21.66 -5.84
N CYS A 144 -14.20 22.50 -6.54
CA CYS A 144 -14.55 23.86 -6.10
C CYS A 144 -15.37 23.86 -4.79
N LEU A 145 -16.26 22.87 -4.61
CA LEU A 145 -17.07 22.74 -3.39
C LEU A 145 -16.24 22.37 -2.16
N LEU A 146 -15.18 21.58 -2.32
CA LEU A 146 -14.23 21.26 -1.24
C LEU A 146 -13.48 22.51 -0.75
N TYR A 147 -12.96 23.33 -1.68
CA TYR A 147 -12.27 24.59 -1.34
C TYR A 147 -13.19 25.63 -0.69
N THR A 148 -14.47 25.67 -1.04
CA THR A 148 -15.42 26.63 -0.46
C THR A 148 -15.93 26.22 0.90
N SER A 149 -15.91 24.94 1.28
CA SER A 149 -16.25 24.50 2.64
C SER A 149 -15.16 24.87 3.65
N ASP A 150 -13.90 24.77 3.27
CA ASP A 150 -12.77 25.12 4.16
C ASP A 150 -12.65 26.63 4.38
N ALA A 151 -13.05 27.46 3.40
CA ALA A 151 -13.03 28.92 3.50
C ALA A 151 -14.21 29.51 4.33
N ALA A 152 -15.17 28.69 4.72
CA ALA A 152 -16.31 29.13 5.52
C ALA A 152 -16.10 28.94 7.04
N ASP A 153 -15.04 28.23 7.45
CA ASP A 153 -14.71 27.92 8.85
C ASP A 153 -13.57 28.82 9.43
N GLU A 154 -13.08 29.81 8.67
CA GLU A 154 -12.24 30.90 9.13
C GLU A 154 -13.10 32.16 9.37
#